data_0a97d1b08b49bad1f91c5f5f402d5552
#
_entry.id   0a97d1b08b49bad1f91c5f5f402d5552
#
_cell.length_a   1.000
_cell.length_b   1.000
_cell.length_c   1.000
_cell.angle_alpha   90.00
_cell.angle_beta   90.00
_cell.angle_gamma   90.00
#
_symmetry.space_group_name_H-M   'P 1'
#
loop_
_entity.id
_entity.type
_entity.pdbx_description
1 polymer ?
#
loop_
_entity_poly.entity_id
_entity_poly.type
_entity_poly.pdbx_seq_one_letter_code
_entity_poly.pdbx_strand_id
1 'polypeptide(L)'
;NQAEVTHTYDSTGIYEIRIIGGITGWYFNNAGDDDKITEISSFGPLTLNNHYAFRGCSNLELNATDSLQGTSTNFLNNTFSSCPNIGSSGNLNAWNLDNATNLYGLFNVATSFNQSVDQWDVSNITNMQYTFARCTGFNQPITGWDTSSLTNMAYMFSWAVSFNQPIGNWDVSNVTNMQSTFFTMQGYTAQGMSFNQDLGNWDTSSV
;
A
#
# COMPACT_ATOMS: atom_id res chain seq x y z
N ASN A 1 23.94 -17.16 0.52
CA ASN A 1 23.24 -17.56 1.76
C ASN A 1 23.84 -16.75 2.90
N GLN A 2 23.22 -15.65 3.30
CA GLN A 2 23.51 -15.08 4.62
C GLN A 2 22.94 -16.04 5.66
N ALA A 3 23.80 -16.47 6.59
CA ALA A 3 23.33 -17.18 7.77
C ALA A 3 22.39 -16.23 8.52
N GLU A 4 21.27 -16.73 9.01
CA GLU A 4 20.36 -16.01 9.88
C GLU A 4 21.15 -15.50 11.07
N VAL A 5 21.26 -14.18 11.22
CA VAL A 5 22.00 -13.55 12.32
C VAL A 5 20.99 -13.21 13.40
N THR A 6 21.01 -14.02 14.45
CA THR A 6 20.21 -13.74 15.64
C THR A 6 20.99 -12.79 16.55
N HIS A 7 20.37 -11.72 17.00
CA HIS A 7 20.92 -10.82 18.03
C HIS A 7 20.03 -10.90 19.27
N THR A 8 20.68 -11.12 20.42
CA THR A 8 19.98 -11.11 21.72
C THR A 8 20.33 -9.81 22.45
N TYR A 9 19.32 -9.07 22.86
CA TYR A 9 19.50 -7.85 23.64
C TYR A 9 19.55 -8.18 25.13
N ASP A 10 20.44 -7.55 25.87
CA ASP A 10 20.66 -7.81 27.31
C ASP A 10 19.47 -7.32 28.17
N SER A 11 18.65 -6.45 27.67
CA SER A 11 17.47 -5.92 28.36
C SER A 11 16.31 -5.69 27.40
N THR A 12 15.11 -5.56 27.95
CA THR A 12 13.94 -5.09 27.19
C THR A 12 14.07 -3.59 26.93
N GLY A 13 13.73 -3.13 25.71
CA GLY A 13 13.82 -1.71 25.35
C GLY A 13 13.46 -1.48 23.88
N ILE A 14 13.50 -0.22 23.49
CA ILE A 14 13.40 0.20 22.07
C ILE A 14 14.84 0.37 21.58
N TYR A 15 15.14 -0.25 20.45
CA TYR A 15 16.47 -0.24 19.84
C TYR A 15 16.37 0.29 18.41
N GLU A 16 17.32 1.15 18.03
CA GLU A 16 17.50 1.51 16.63
C GLU A 16 18.27 0.40 15.91
N ILE A 17 17.70 -0.11 14.83
CA ILE A 17 18.39 -1.03 13.92
C ILE A 17 18.81 -0.23 12.71
N ARG A 18 20.12 -0.05 12.52
CA ARG A 18 20.69 0.61 11.35
C ARG A 18 21.30 -0.41 10.40
N ILE A 19 20.77 -0.45 9.19
CA ILE A 19 21.28 -1.32 8.14
C ILE A 19 22.19 -0.49 7.23
N ILE A 20 23.45 -0.94 7.07
CA ILE A 20 24.43 -0.28 6.17
C ILE A 20 24.66 -1.23 4.99
N GLY A 21 24.37 -0.77 3.78
CA GLY A 21 24.41 -1.58 2.56
C GLY A 21 23.02 -2.05 2.12
N GLY A 22 22.95 -2.70 0.96
CA GLY A 22 21.69 -3.23 0.44
C GLY A 22 21.32 -4.55 1.09
N ILE A 23 20.05 -4.71 1.46
CA ILE A 23 19.47 -6.00 1.83
C ILE A 23 18.49 -6.41 0.74
N THR A 24 18.64 -7.63 0.26
CA THR A 24 17.69 -8.26 -0.66
C THR A 24 16.98 -9.41 0.06
N GLY A 25 15.68 -9.56 -0.16
CA GLY A 25 14.92 -10.69 0.38
C GLY A 25 14.45 -10.52 1.84
N TRP A 26 14.36 -9.29 2.32
CA TRP A 26 13.75 -8.99 3.62
C TRP A 26 12.22 -9.17 3.57
N TYR A 27 11.66 -9.92 4.50
CA TYR A 27 10.20 -10.00 4.68
C TYR A 27 9.80 -10.62 6.03
N PHE A 28 8.72 -10.12 6.62
CA PHE A 28 8.06 -10.69 7.79
C PHE A 28 6.91 -11.62 7.41
N ASN A 29 6.12 -11.24 6.42
CA ASN A 29 4.98 -12.02 5.93
C ASN A 29 4.00 -12.47 7.03
N ASN A 30 3.71 -11.58 7.98
CA ASN A 30 2.79 -11.82 9.11
C ASN A 30 3.26 -12.99 10.01
N ALA A 31 4.57 -13.06 10.28
CA ALA A 31 5.18 -14.10 11.09
C ALA A 31 6.46 -13.63 11.78
N GLY A 32 6.86 -14.32 12.82
CA GLY A 32 8.08 -14.01 13.57
C GLY A 32 7.92 -12.78 14.44
N ASP A 33 8.85 -11.85 14.31
CA ASP A 33 8.93 -10.61 15.10
C ASP A 33 8.29 -9.41 14.38
N ASP A 34 7.28 -9.63 13.54
CA ASP A 34 6.58 -8.59 12.80
C ASP A 34 5.93 -7.52 13.72
N ASP A 35 5.53 -7.90 14.92
CA ASP A 35 5.00 -7.00 15.94
C ASP A 35 6.08 -6.19 16.70
N LYS A 36 7.37 -6.48 16.50
CA LYS A 36 8.49 -5.81 17.19
C LYS A 36 8.95 -4.55 16.46
N ILE A 37 8.72 -4.44 15.15
CA ILE A 37 9.04 -3.22 14.43
C ILE A 37 7.99 -2.16 14.73
N THR A 38 8.44 -1.01 15.23
CA THR A 38 7.54 0.09 15.63
C THR A 38 7.63 1.31 14.72
N GLU A 39 8.75 1.50 14.03
CA GLU A 39 8.94 2.65 13.16
C GLU A 39 9.90 2.35 12.01
N ILE A 40 9.60 2.89 10.82
CA ILE A 40 10.55 3.09 9.74
C ILE A 40 10.70 4.59 9.55
N SER A 41 11.85 5.15 9.97
CA SER A 41 12.18 6.58 9.81
C SER A 41 12.92 6.87 8.52
N SER A 42 13.56 5.88 7.91
CA SER A 42 14.21 5.96 6.59
C SER A 42 14.36 4.56 6.00
N PHE A 43 14.19 4.42 4.70
CA PHE A 43 14.51 3.20 3.96
C PHE A 43 15.98 3.12 3.59
N GLY A 44 16.65 4.28 3.42
CA GLY A 44 18.05 4.33 3.01
C GLY A 44 18.30 3.51 1.73
N PRO A 45 19.36 2.67 1.70
CA PRO A 45 19.67 1.83 0.55
C PRO A 45 18.90 0.50 0.51
N LEU A 46 17.84 0.34 1.32
CA LEU A 46 17.03 -0.88 1.32
C LEU A 46 16.41 -1.09 -0.07
N THR A 47 16.70 -2.22 -0.66
CA THR A 47 16.13 -2.64 -1.93
C THR A 47 15.31 -3.90 -1.72
N LEU A 48 14.04 -3.85 -2.08
CA LEU A 48 13.15 -5.01 -2.03
C LEU A 48 13.15 -5.74 -3.38
N ASN A 49 13.22 -7.05 -3.32
CA ASN A 49 13.01 -7.93 -4.48
C ASN A 49 11.89 -8.95 -4.24
N ASN A 50 11.32 -8.95 -3.05
CA ASN A 50 10.22 -9.82 -2.62
C ASN A 50 9.01 -8.99 -2.18
N HIS A 51 7.83 -9.58 -2.35
CA HIS A 51 6.58 -9.12 -1.77
C HIS A 51 6.49 -9.47 -0.26
N TYR A 52 5.51 -8.91 0.44
CA TYR A 52 5.21 -9.15 1.88
C TYR A 52 6.26 -8.60 2.86
N ALA A 53 7.14 -7.67 2.46
CA ALA A 53 8.29 -7.26 3.26
C ALA A 53 7.93 -6.86 4.69
N PHE A 54 6.92 -6.03 4.88
CA PHE A 54 6.46 -5.56 6.19
C PHE A 54 5.03 -6.02 6.51
N ARG A 55 4.53 -7.04 5.81
CA ARG A 55 3.17 -7.52 6.05
C ARG A 55 3.00 -8.02 7.48
N GLY A 56 1.95 -7.53 8.15
CA GLY A 56 1.62 -7.93 9.52
C GLY A 56 2.28 -7.10 10.60
N CYS A 57 3.18 -6.16 10.25
CA CYS A 57 3.83 -5.30 11.22
C CYS A 57 2.80 -4.37 11.90
N SER A 58 2.10 -4.92 12.88
CA SER A 58 0.91 -4.30 13.49
C SER A 58 1.20 -3.03 14.28
N ASN A 59 2.43 -2.88 14.78
CA ASN A 59 2.87 -1.72 15.55
C ASN A 59 3.64 -0.68 14.71
N LEU A 60 3.80 -0.95 13.41
CA LEU A 60 4.62 -0.13 12.53
C LEU A 60 4.00 1.24 12.24
N GLU A 61 4.77 2.30 12.50
CA GLU A 61 4.57 3.65 11.97
C GLU A 61 5.53 3.88 10.80
N LEU A 62 5.03 4.45 9.70
CA LEU A 62 5.81 4.72 8.50
C LEU A 62 6.07 6.22 8.38
N ASN A 63 7.21 6.68 8.92
CA ASN A 63 7.61 8.08 8.98
C ASN A 63 8.70 8.44 7.96
N ALA A 64 9.15 7.46 7.16
CA ALA A 64 10.17 7.66 6.14
C ALA A 64 9.76 8.72 5.11
N THR A 65 10.73 9.55 4.73
CA THR A 65 10.57 10.59 3.71
C THR A 65 11.40 10.32 2.46
N ASP A 66 12.15 9.25 2.47
CA ASP A 66 12.92 8.74 1.32
C ASP A 66 12.17 7.63 0.58
N SER A 67 12.68 7.26 -0.59
CA SER A 67 12.02 6.30 -1.48
C SER A 67 12.39 4.87 -1.14
N LEU A 68 11.38 4.03 -0.96
CA LEU A 68 11.57 2.58 -1.00
C LEU A 68 11.87 2.13 -2.44
N GLN A 69 12.91 1.33 -2.60
CA GLN A 69 13.35 0.84 -3.89
C GLN A 69 13.04 -0.64 -4.08
N GLY A 70 12.82 -1.07 -5.32
CA GLY A 70 12.60 -2.46 -5.64
C GLY A 70 13.20 -2.85 -6.98
N THR A 71 13.58 -4.12 -7.13
CA THR A 71 14.18 -4.68 -8.34
C THR A 71 13.23 -5.56 -9.14
N SER A 72 12.05 -5.88 -8.60
CA SER A 72 11.03 -6.68 -9.28
C SER A 72 9.77 -5.85 -9.52
N THR A 73 9.00 -6.22 -10.54
CA THR A 73 7.73 -5.56 -10.86
C THR A 73 6.66 -5.70 -9.77
N ASN A 74 6.86 -6.62 -8.82
CA ASN A 74 5.91 -6.95 -7.75
C ASN A 74 6.43 -6.65 -6.34
N PHE A 75 7.51 -5.88 -6.20
CA PHE A 75 8.14 -5.64 -4.89
C PHE A 75 7.21 -4.98 -3.87
N LEU A 76 6.17 -4.30 -4.33
CA LEU A 76 5.18 -3.65 -3.47
C LEU A 76 3.98 -4.54 -3.10
N ASN A 77 3.88 -5.75 -3.65
CA ASN A 77 2.70 -6.59 -3.38
C ASN A 77 2.61 -6.96 -1.90
N ASN A 78 1.49 -6.59 -1.28
CA ASN A 78 1.20 -6.80 0.14
C ASN A 78 2.28 -6.28 1.10
N THR A 79 3.15 -5.37 0.67
CA THR A 79 4.31 -4.94 1.45
C THR A 79 3.92 -4.37 2.80
N PHE A 80 2.85 -3.58 2.88
CA PHE A 80 2.32 -3.02 4.14
C PHE A 80 0.91 -3.51 4.46
N SER A 81 0.54 -4.67 3.92
CA SER A 81 -0.75 -5.28 4.24
C SER A 81 -0.80 -5.65 5.73
N SER A 82 -1.94 -5.41 6.37
CA SER A 82 -2.15 -5.66 7.80
C SER A 82 -1.21 -4.87 8.72
N CYS A 83 -0.86 -3.64 8.34
CA CYS A 83 -0.13 -2.67 9.14
C CYS A 83 -1.07 -1.53 9.57
N PRO A 84 -1.92 -1.72 10.57
CA PRO A 84 -3.01 -0.79 10.91
C PRO A 84 -2.52 0.58 11.39
N ASN A 85 -1.28 0.70 11.86
CA ASN A 85 -0.73 1.90 12.49
C ASN A 85 0.15 2.75 11.56
N ILE A 86 0.23 2.47 10.26
CA ILE A 86 1.08 3.24 9.31
C ILE A 86 0.80 4.75 9.36
N GLY A 87 -0.45 5.16 9.64
CA GLY A 87 -0.78 6.56 9.91
C GLY A 87 -0.74 7.50 8.71
N SER A 88 -0.55 8.80 9.02
CA SER A 88 -0.52 9.89 8.04
C SER A 88 0.82 10.64 7.99
N SER A 89 1.82 10.18 8.74
CA SER A 89 3.18 10.72 8.76
C SER A 89 4.01 10.17 7.60
N GLY A 90 5.18 10.78 7.34
CA GLY A 90 6.05 10.38 6.25
C GLY A 90 5.74 11.07 4.92
N ASN A 91 6.41 10.63 3.86
CA ASN A 91 6.23 11.19 2.51
C ASN A 91 6.37 10.11 1.45
N LEU A 92 5.26 9.45 1.12
CA LEU A 92 5.24 8.40 0.09
C LEU A 92 5.32 8.96 -1.34
N ASN A 93 5.11 10.26 -1.53
CA ASN A 93 5.27 10.90 -2.85
C ASN A 93 6.72 10.81 -3.39
N ALA A 94 7.70 10.57 -2.51
CA ALA A 94 9.09 10.35 -2.92
C ALA A 94 9.34 8.95 -3.52
N TRP A 95 8.38 8.03 -3.44
CA TRP A 95 8.58 6.66 -3.90
C TRP A 95 8.71 6.59 -5.43
N ASN A 96 9.73 5.88 -5.88
CA ASN A 96 9.93 5.58 -7.29
C ASN A 96 9.21 4.26 -7.63
N LEU A 97 8.22 4.33 -8.52
CA LEU A 97 7.44 3.18 -8.99
C LEU A 97 7.88 2.66 -10.37
N ASP A 98 9.00 3.16 -10.94
CA ASP A 98 9.43 2.84 -12.31
C ASP A 98 9.48 1.33 -12.61
N ASN A 99 9.87 0.53 -11.62
CA ASN A 99 9.91 -0.92 -11.75
C ASN A 99 8.62 -1.64 -11.34
N ALA A 100 7.62 -0.93 -10.83
CA ALA A 100 6.38 -1.52 -10.36
C ALA A 100 5.35 -1.64 -11.51
N THR A 101 4.70 -2.78 -11.61
CA THR A 101 3.50 -2.96 -12.44
C THR A 101 2.30 -3.42 -11.62
N ASN A 102 2.49 -3.61 -10.31
CA ASN A 102 1.51 -4.29 -9.48
C ASN A 102 1.56 -3.76 -8.03
N LEU A 103 0.44 -3.21 -7.59
CA LEU A 103 0.23 -2.71 -6.22
C LEU A 103 -0.72 -3.61 -5.40
N TYR A 104 -0.85 -4.89 -5.80
CA TYR A 104 -1.78 -5.83 -5.17
C TYR A 104 -1.65 -5.82 -3.63
N GLY A 105 -2.72 -5.41 -2.96
CA GLY A 105 -2.84 -5.44 -1.51
C GLY A 105 -1.83 -4.57 -0.75
N LEU A 106 -1.16 -3.62 -1.39
CA LEU A 106 -0.05 -2.83 -0.80
C LEU A 106 -0.36 -2.33 0.61
N PHE A 107 -1.54 -1.72 0.82
CA PHE A 107 -2.02 -1.22 2.12
C PHE A 107 -3.28 -1.94 2.61
N ASN A 108 -3.56 -3.14 2.11
CA ASN A 108 -4.75 -3.88 2.52
C ASN A 108 -4.79 -4.02 4.06
N VAL A 109 -5.89 -3.61 4.70
CA VAL A 109 -6.07 -3.60 6.18
C VAL A 109 -5.13 -2.62 6.92
N ALA A 110 -4.56 -1.64 6.24
CA ALA A 110 -3.85 -0.52 6.88
C ALA A 110 -4.87 0.55 7.30
N THR A 111 -5.57 0.33 8.40
CA THR A 111 -6.79 1.06 8.76
C THR A 111 -6.58 2.54 9.03
N SER A 112 -5.41 2.96 9.53
CA SER A 112 -5.09 4.37 9.76
C SER A 112 -4.37 5.04 8.59
N PHE A 113 -4.07 4.28 7.51
CA PHE A 113 -3.34 4.82 6.36
C PHE A 113 -4.06 6.00 5.72
N ASN A 114 -3.41 7.16 5.68
CA ASN A 114 -3.89 8.36 5.01
C ASN A 114 -2.72 9.27 4.56
N GLN A 115 -1.61 8.69 4.10
CA GLN A 115 -0.49 9.44 3.55
C GLN A 115 -0.76 9.82 2.09
N SER A 116 -0.16 10.97 1.65
CA SER A 116 -0.28 11.42 0.27
C SER A 116 0.47 10.48 -0.68
N VAL A 117 -0.18 10.17 -1.79
CA VAL A 117 0.30 9.33 -2.89
C VAL A 117 -0.04 9.94 -4.26
N ASP A 118 -0.38 11.24 -4.26
CA ASP A 118 -0.86 11.97 -5.44
C ASP A 118 0.21 12.17 -6.53
N GLN A 119 1.50 12.09 -6.15
CA GLN A 119 2.63 12.23 -7.07
C GLN A 119 3.14 10.88 -7.64
N TRP A 120 2.50 9.77 -7.28
CA TRP A 120 2.92 8.49 -7.83
C TRP A 120 2.68 8.42 -9.34
N ASP A 121 3.71 8.03 -10.09
CA ASP A 121 3.56 7.61 -11.48
C ASP A 121 3.03 6.17 -11.51
N VAL A 122 1.74 6.04 -11.77
CA VAL A 122 1.06 4.74 -11.86
C VAL A 122 0.80 4.29 -13.29
N SER A 123 1.36 5.00 -14.29
CA SER A 123 1.12 4.74 -15.71
C SER A 123 1.50 3.33 -16.18
N ASN A 124 2.43 2.67 -15.46
CA ASN A 124 2.82 1.29 -15.71
C ASN A 124 2.04 0.25 -14.87
N ILE A 125 1.17 0.69 -13.96
CA ILE A 125 0.48 -0.22 -13.03
C ILE A 125 -0.72 -0.86 -13.73
N THR A 126 -0.68 -2.19 -13.79
CA THR A 126 -1.78 -2.98 -14.39
C THR A 126 -2.72 -3.59 -13.36
N ASN A 127 -2.27 -3.73 -12.11
CA ASN A 127 -3.05 -4.37 -11.04
C ASN A 127 -3.01 -3.56 -9.75
N MET A 128 -4.20 -3.08 -9.34
CA MET A 128 -4.43 -2.39 -8.06
C MET A 128 -5.43 -3.14 -7.17
N GLN A 129 -5.63 -4.44 -7.40
CA GLN A 129 -6.55 -5.24 -6.60
C GLN A 129 -6.18 -5.17 -5.11
N TYR A 130 -7.15 -4.89 -4.24
CA TYR A 130 -7.00 -4.72 -2.79
C TYR A 130 -6.05 -3.61 -2.32
N THR A 131 -5.54 -2.72 -3.18
CA THR A 131 -4.50 -1.73 -2.80
C THR A 131 -4.85 -0.95 -1.54
N PHE A 132 -6.07 -0.43 -1.44
CA PHE A 132 -6.58 0.33 -0.28
C PHE A 132 -7.76 -0.36 0.41
N ALA A 133 -7.93 -1.66 0.20
CA ALA A 133 -9.03 -2.37 0.83
C ALA A 133 -8.90 -2.28 2.36
N ARG A 134 -9.99 -1.90 3.04
CA ARG A 134 -10.06 -1.69 4.48
C ARG A 134 -9.14 -0.57 5.02
N CYS A 135 -8.62 0.30 4.18
CA CYS A 135 -7.99 1.56 4.60
C CYS A 135 -9.08 2.55 5.03
N THR A 136 -9.63 2.36 6.22
CA THR A 136 -10.82 3.10 6.68
C THR A 136 -10.58 4.60 6.80
N GLY A 137 -9.32 5.04 7.01
CA GLY A 137 -8.91 6.43 7.09
C GLY A 137 -8.53 7.08 5.76
N PHE A 138 -8.36 6.29 4.68
CA PHE A 138 -7.82 6.81 3.43
C PHE A 138 -8.80 7.72 2.69
N ASN A 139 -8.37 8.95 2.43
CA ASN A 139 -9.10 9.91 1.59
C ASN A 139 -8.16 10.93 0.91
N GLN A 140 -6.96 10.51 0.51
CA GLN A 140 -6.00 11.39 -0.18
C GLN A 140 -6.37 11.54 -1.67
N PRO A 141 -6.05 12.70 -2.27
CA PRO A 141 -6.28 12.92 -3.70
C PRO A 141 -5.45 11.95 -4.54
N ILE A 142 -6.10 11.35 -5.52
CA ILE A 142 -5.49 10.45 -6.51
C ILE A 142 -6.05 10.73 -7.92
N THR A 143 -6.62 11.92 -8.10
CA THR A 143 -7.27 12.36 -9.33
C THR A 143 -6.30 12.44 -10.51
N GLY A 144 -5.03 12.77 -10.24
CA GLY A 144 -3.99 12.95 -11.27
C GLY A 144 -3.36 11.66 -11.77
N TRP A 145 -3.77 10.50 -11.26
CA TRP A 145 -3.20 9.22 -11.68
C TRP A 145 -3.54 8.88 -13.13
N ASP A 146 -2.54 8.51 -13.93
CA ASP A 146 -2.72 7.91 -15.25
C ASP A 146 -3.05 6.42 -15.09
N THR A 147 -4.31 6.07 -15.27
CA THR A 147 -4.82 4.71 -15.10
C THR A 147 -4.99 3.94 -16.40
N SER A 148 -4.46 4.47 -17.52
CA SER A 148 -4.64 3.90 -18.86
C SER A 148 -4.10 2.46 -19.03
N SER A 149 -3.13 2.05 -18.21
CA SER A 149 -2.62 0.66 -18.19
C SER A 149 -3.38 -0.27 -17.25
N LEU A 150 -4.31 0.25 -16.43
CA LEU A 150 -4.97 -0.54 -15.40
C LEU A 150 -5.92 -1.59 -15.98
N THR A 151 -5.77 -2.84 -15.54
CA THR A 151 -6.63 -3.96 -15.98
C THR A 151 -7.43 -4.58 -14.84
N ASN A 152 -6.98 -4.42 -13.60
CA ASN A 152 -7.63 -5.02 -12.43
C ASN A 152 -7.66 -4.06 -11.24
N MET A 153 -8.85 -3.64 -10.83
CA MET A 153 -9.09 -2.82 -9.64
C MET A 153 -10.09 -3.47 -8.66
N ALA A 154 -10.24 -4.80 -8.75
CA ALA A 154 -11.16 -5.52 -7.87
C ALA A 154 -10.83 -5.25 -6.39
N TYR A 155 -11.86 -4.97 -5.58
CA TYR A 155 -11.76 -4.67 -4.15
C TYR A 155 -10.84 -3.48 -3.78
N MET A 156 -10.41 -2.64 -4.75
CA MET A 156 -9.41 -1.59 -4.51
C MET A 156 -9.76 -0.68 -3.33
N PHE A 157 -11.00 -0.26 -3.21
CA PHE A 157 -11.54 0.59 -2.13
C PHE A 157 -12.58 -0.11 -1.27
N SER A 158 -12.62 -1.45 -1.31
CA SER A 158 -13.57 -2.21 -0.48
C SER A 158 -13.34 -1.89 1.00
N TRP A 159 -14.38 -1.45 1.73
CA TRP A 159 -14.32 -1.01 3.13
C TRP A 159 -13.42 0.23 3.39
N ALA A 160 -13.00 0.97 2.38
CA ALA A 160 -12.34 2.27 2.53
C ALA A 160 -13.40 3.35 2.79
N VAL A 161 -14.00 3.32 3.97
CA VAL A 161 -15.24 4.06 4.28
C VAL A 161 -15.13 5.58 4.18
N SER A 162 -13.93 6.14 4.38
CA SER A 162 -13.69 7.59 4.27
C SER A 162 -13.40 8.04 2.83
N PHE A 163 -13.12 7.12 1.91
CA PHE A 163 -12.72 7.49 0.56
C PHE A 163 -13.85 8.17 -0.21
N ASN A 164 -13.59 9.39 -0.70
CA ASN A 164 -14.54 10.17 -1.50
C ASN A 164 -13.84 11.14 -2.47
N GLN A 165 -12.77 10.69 -3.14
CA GLN A 165 -12.05 11.53 -4.10
C GLN A 165 -12.66 11.43 -5.51
N PRO A 166 -12.65 12.55 -6.29
CA PRO A 166 -13.23 12.59 -7.63
C PRO A 166 -12.32 11.86 -8.63
N ILE A 167 -12.63 10.60 -8.91
CA ILE A 167 -11.89 9.73 -9.83
C ILE A 167 -12.64 9.46 -11.15
N GLY A 168 -13.65 10.26 -11.46
CA GLY A 168 -14.44 10.12 -12.69
C GLY A 168 -13.66 10.38 -13.98
N ASN A 169 -12.44 10.97 -13.89
CA ASN A 169 -11.53 11.18 -15.00
C ASN A 169 -10.56 10.02 -15.26
N TRP A 170 -10.58 8.98 -14.43
CA TRP A 170 -9.74 7.82 -14.68
C TRP A 170 -10.11 7.12 -15.99
N ASP A 171 -9.08 6.74 -16.74
CA ASP A 171 -9.26 5.84 -17.87
C ASP A 171 -9.40 4.41 -17.36
N VAL A 172 -10.58 3.85 -17.48
CA VAL A 172 -10.90 2.46 -17.07
C VAL A 172 -11.24 1.56 -18.25
N SER A 173 -11.02 2.02 -19.48
CA SER A 173 -11.38 1.31 -20.70
C SER A 173 -10.67 -0.03 -20.87
N ASN A 174 -9.49 -0.20 -20.24
CA ASN A 174 -8.73 -1.45 -20.22
C ASN A 174 -9.04 -2.34 -19.00
N VAL A 175 -9.87 -1.87 -18.07
CA VAL A 175 -10.19 -2.64 -16.86
C VAL A 175 -11.14 -3.77 -17.18
N THR A 176 -10.72 -4.99 -16.87
CA THR A 176 -11.51 -6.23 -17.07
C THR A 176 -12.08 -6.79 -15.77
N ASN A 177 -11.65 -6.27 -14.62
CA ASN A 177 -12.14 -6.72 -13.31
C ASN A 177 -12.30 -5.52 -12.34
N MET A 178 -13.56 -5.17 -12.07
CA MET A 178 -13.97 -4.17 -11.09
C MET A 178 -14.76 -4.78 -9.91
N GLN A 179 -14.66 -6.11 -9.70
CA GLN A 179 -15.44 -6.78 -8.68
C GLN A 179 -15.31 -6.09 -7.32
N SER A 180 -16.43 -5.69 -6.72
CA SER A 180 -16.48 -5.17 -5.35
C SER A 180 -15.54 -3.98 -5.06
N THR A 181 -15.20 -3.17 -6.07
CA THR A 181 -14.25 -2.04 -5.93
C THR A 181 -14.64 -1.12 -4.77
N PHE A 182 -15.93 -0.81 -4.59
CA PHE A 182 -16.46 0.05 -3.53
C PHE A 182 -17.36 -0.72 -2.55
N PHE A 183 -17.13 -2.01 -2.37
CA PHE A 183 -18.00 -2.85 -1.55
C PHE A 183 -17.90 -2.51 -0.07
N THR A 184 -19.05 -2.34 0.59
CA THR A 184 -19.21 -2.39 2.05
C THR A 184 -20.46 -3.18 2.39
N MET A 185 -20.47 -3.91 3.51
CA MET A 185 -21.71 -4.54 3.98
C MET A 185 -22.57 -3.52 4.73
N GLN A 186 -23.82 -3.40 4.33
CA GLN A 186 -24.80 -2.59 5.02
C GLN A 186 -24.99 -3.12 6.47
N GLY A 187 -24.86 -2.22 7.46
CA GLY A 187 -25.02 -2.58 8.87
C GLY A 187 -23.71 -2.89 9.63
N TYR A 188 -22.57 -3.00 8.96
CA TYR A 188 -21.27 -3.20 9.62
C TYR A 188 -20.56 -1.90 9.99
N THR A 189 -20.88 -0.80 9.31
CA THR A 189 -20.47 0.56 9.69
C THR A 189 -21.71 1.42 9.85
N ALA A 190 -21.75 2.27 10.87
CA ALA A 190 -22.91 3.14 11.11
C ALA A 190 -23.20 4.14 9.96
N GLN A 191 -22.25 4.31 9.02
CA GLN A 191 -22.29 5.35 8.00
C GLN A 191 -22.16 4.84 6.54
N GLY A 192 -21.87 3.54 6.29
CA GLY A 192 -21.59 3.05 4.93
C GLY A 192 -20.30 3.63 4.34
N MET A 193 -20.15 3.59 3.00
CA MET A 193 -19.07 4.31 2.30
C MET A 193 -19.44 5.79 2.09
N SER A 194 -18.44 6.67 2.25
CA SER A 194 -18.57 8.08 1.91
C SER A 194 -18.58 8.36 0.41
N PHE A 195 -18.16 7.39 -0.41
CA PHE A 195 -17.98 7.59 -1.85
C PHE A 195 -19.29 7.96 -2.55
N ASN A 196 -19.32 9.17 -3.12
CA ASN A 196 -20.47 9.75 -3.81
C ASN A 196 -20.00 10.63 -4.99
N GLN A 197 -19.06 10.14 -5.80
CA GLN A 197 -18.53 10.89 -6.93
C GLN A 197 -19.13 10.42 -8.23
N ASP A 198 -19.19 11.35 -9.21
CA ASP A 198 -19.67 11.04 -10.56
C ASP A 198 -18.64 10.17 -11.31
N LEU A 199 -19.10 9.03 -11.80
CA LEU A 199 -18.35 8.08 -12.62
C LEU A 199 -18.93 7.95 -14.05
N GLY A 200 -19.77 8.88 -14.47
CA GLY A 200 -20.49 8.81 -15.75
C GLY A 200 -19.57 8.77 -16.98
N ASN A 201 -18.29 9.14 -16.85
CA ASN A 201 -17.33 9.08 -17.93
C ASN A 201 -16.56 7.73 -18.03
N TRP A 202 -16.78 6.81 -17.10
CA TRP A 202 -16.11 5.52 -17.15
C TRP A 202 -16.60 4.64 -18.29
N ASP A 203 -15.70 4.24 -19.19
CA ASP A 203 -15.97 3.19 -20.17
C ASP A 203 -15.78 1.82 -19.55
N THR A 204 -16.86 1.14 -19.24
CA THR A 204 -16.88 -0.19 -18.62
C THR A 204 -17.15 -1.32 -19.60
N SER A 205 -16.97 -1.08 -20.88
CA SER A 205 -17.30 -2.07 -21.94
C SER A 205 -16.39 -3.31 -21.91
N SER A 206 -15.24 -3.24 -21.23
CA SER A 206 -14.29 -4.35 -21.09
C SER A 206 -14.48 -5.19 -19.82
N VAL A 207 -15.41 -4.84 -18.91
CA VAL A 207 -15.61 -5.48 -17.59
C VAL A 207 -16.45 -6.74 -17.71
#